data_7be4371eec69dd77d8da3a9165f3e19d
#
_entry.id   7be4371eec69dd77d8da3a9165f3e19d
#
_cell.length_a   1.000
_cell.length_b   1.000
_cell.length_c   1.000
_cell.angle_alpha   90.00
_cell.angle_beta   90.00
_cell.angle_gamma   90.00
#
_symmetry.space_group_name_H-M   'P 1'
#
loop_
_entity.id
_entity.type
_entity.pdbx_description
1 polymer ?
#
loop_
_entity_poly.entity_id
_entity_poly.type
_entity_poly.pdbx_seq_one_letter_code
_entity_poly.pdbx_strand_id
1 'polypeptide(L)'
;FNAHYYAELGIGLATPKDPNLANLKDISNSSWKNLTDYVKLNKDENQLFFEKKYEGYLALHQKDDLKAYYIFKELSDTSRELSIDPDVIFYLTIAENRIREKYFFIDETFEQKSFENANNVYYSYDYKDGSKDIVYFKGVTTVEETGNSIQYLRDLSIVTISPSGEIYKTMNVPYAKVLPVSTDVLNETTKQLFEIDENTKSIPYIMLCSIGRTDPNTKIKPTYTYSKDAPATYSDYIILPISFDDFEMLENNTMNPSAISLIKLIKLITKAEEYGFSQSVFLQVFINRILFPLWILIIFIFAATFAWHNRIGVSQYFKFSWVFSFPFIILLCLAFYKIAMFVYMLINYVLIDCFHSSAGIIAAIVFYTLLLVLVSIYFASRRAKE
;
A
#
# COMPACT_ATOMS: atom_id res chain seq x y z
N PHE A 1 7.90 -37.06 21.13
CA PHE A 1 7.48 -36.01 20.22
C PHE A 1 8.46 -35.85 19.06
N ASN A 2 9.68 -35.41 19.34
CA ASN A 2 10.68 -35.03 18.32
C ASN A 2 11.00 -36.16 17.36
N ALA A 3 11.20 -37.41 17.86
CA ALA A 3 11.49 -38.57 17.01
C ALA A 3 10.40 -38.82 15.96
N HIS A 4 9.12 -38.74 16.37
CA HIS A 4 7.99 -38.87 15.47
C HIS A 4 7.93 -37.71 14.46
N TYR A 5 8.09 -36.47 14.90
CA TYR A 5 8.03 -35.29 14.04
C TYR A 5 9.09 -35.32 12.93
N TYR A 6 10.35 -35.60 13.29
CA TYR A 6 11.42 -35.64 12.29
C TYR A 6 11.32 -36.88 11.36
N ALA A 7 10.79 -38.00 11.87
CA ALA A 7 10.52 -39.15 11.02
C ALA A 7 9.43 -38.85 9.99
N GLU A 8 8.34 -38.21 10.37
CA GLU A 8 7.26 -37.76 9.45
C GLU A 8 7.77 -36.73 8.42
N LEU A 9 8.61 -35.77 8.86
CA LEU A 9 9.24 -34.81 7.97
C LEU A 9 10.13 -35.53 6.93
N GLY A 10 10.96 -36.47 7.39
CA GLY A 10 11.81 -37.30 6.53
C GLY A 10 11.01 -38.12 5.52
N ILE A 11 9.89 -38.72 5.95
CA ILE A 11 8.97 -39.45 5.07
C ILE A 11 8.38 -38.55 3.99
N GLY A 12 7.98 -37.32 4.35
CA GLY A 12 7.45 -36.37 3.38
C GLY A 12 8.44 -35.88 2.32
N LEU A 13 9.74 -35.88 2.64
CA LEU A 13 10.80 -35.48 1.73
C LEU A 13 11.39 -36.65 0.92
N ALA A 14 11.21 -37.94 1.39
CA ALA A 14 11.77 -39.11 0.77
C ALA A 14 11.07 -39.49 -0.54
N THR A 15 11.85 -39.89 -1.53
CA THR A 15 11.30 -40.47 -2.76
C THR A 15 10.88 -41.92 -2.52
N PRO A 16 9.96 -42.50 -3.32
CA PRO A 16 9.52 -43.90 -3.17
C PRO A 16 10.63 -44.95 -3.22
N LYS A 17 11.81 -44.60 -3.74
CA LYS A 17 12.99 -45.47 -3.85
C LYS A 17 14.05 -45.20 -2.79
N ASP A 18 13.80 -44.34 -1.82
CA ASP A 18 14.77 -44.02 -0.78
C ASP A 18 15.01 -45.22 0.14
N PRO A 19 16.26 -45.69 0.30
CA PRO A 19 16.58 -46.86 1.12
C PRO A 19 16.23 -46.64 2.60
N ASN A 20 16.14 -45.39 3.08
CA ASN A 20 15.85 -45.08 4.47
C ASN A 20 14.34 -44.97 4.74
N LEU A 21 13.48 -45.01 3.71
CA LEU A 21 12.03 -44.80 3.88
C LEU A 21 11.38 -45.81 4.84
N ALA A 22 11.81 -47.08 4.77
CA ALA A 22 11.31 -48.13 5.67
C ALA A 22 11.69 -47.83 7.13
N ASN A 23 12.93 -47.46 7.37
CA ASN A 23 13.42 -47.13 8.72
C ASN A 23 12.72 -45.89 9.29
N LEU A 24 12.51 -44.86 8.48
CA LEU A 24 11.76 -43.67 8.88
C LEU A 24 10.32 -44.00 9.29
N LYS A 25 9.64 -44.91 8.54
CA LYS A 25 8.29 -45.37 8.88
C LYS A 25 8.28 -46.17 10.19
N ASP A 26 9.26 -47.02 10.42
CA ASP A 26 9.40 -47.79 11.68
C ASP A 26 9.64 -46.85 12.88
N ILE A 27 10.48 -45.84 12.72
CA ILE A 27 10.72 -44.82 13.75
C ILE A 27 9.42 -44.03 14.02
N SER A 28 8.73 -43.60 12.98
CA SER A 28 7.47 -42.91 13.12
C SER A 28 6.45 -43.71 13.90
N ASN A 29 6.18 -44.96 13.46
CA ASN A 29 5.19 -45.83 14.08
C ASN A 29 5.55 -46.19 15.53
N SER A 30 6.80 -46.54 15.83
CA SER A 30 7.24 -46.85 17.17
C SER A 30 7.19 -45.68 18.12
N SER A 31 7.61 -44.50 17.65
CA SER A 31 7.53 -43.25 18.43
C SER A 31 6.10 -42.84 18.73
N TRP A 32 5.21 -42.99 17.76
CA TRP A 32 3.79 -42.73 17.93
C TRP A 32 3.14 -43.66 18.96
N LYS A 33 3.42 -44.96 18.87
CA LYS A 33 2.96 -45.94 19.83
C LYS A 33 3.44 -45.62 21.24
N ASN A 34 4.73 -45.36 21.43
CA ASN A 34 5.29 -45.00 22.73
C ASN A 34 4.62 -43.75 23.30
N LEU A 35 4.37 -42.75 22.48
CA LEU A 35 3.71 -41.53 22.90
C LEU A 35 2.26 -41.76 23.35
N THR A 36 1.47 -42.55 22.59
CA THR A 36 0.08 -42.84 22.93
C THR A 36 -0.03 -43.75 24.17
N ASP A 37 0.92 -44.70 24.35
CA ASP A 37 0.95 -45.59 25.54
C ASP A 37 1.36 -44.80 26.79
N TYR A 38 2.28 -43.81 26.68
CA TYR A 38 2.66 -42.95 27.79
C TYR A 38 1.49 -42.10 28.31
N VAL A 39 0.70 -41.52 27.42
CA VAL A 39 -0.51 -40.73 27.78
C VAL A 39 -1.53 -41.57 28.56
N LYS A 40 -1.63 -42.88 28.29
CA LYS A 40 -2.57 -43.76 28.98
C LYS A 40 -2.12 -44.23 30.36
N LEU A 41 -0.84 -44.23 30.62
CA LEU A 41 -0.24 -44.89 31.82
C LEU A 41 0.06 -43.94 32.97
N ASN A 42 0.29 -42.65 32.75
CA ASN A 42 0.70 -41.71 33.78
C ASN A 42 -0.44 -40.80 34.23
N LYS A 43 -0.66 -40.75 35.56
CA LYS A 43 -1.66 -39.89 36.24
C LYS A 43 -1.03 -39.01 37.32
N ASP A 44 0.05 -38.27 36.99
CA ASP A 44 0.72 -37.34 37.91
C ASP A 44 0.14 -35.90 37.83
N GLU A 45 0.54 -35.04 38.78
CA GLU A 45 0.12 -33.62 38.84
C GLU A 45 0.45 -32.83 37.58
N ASN A 46 1.45 -33.25 36.80
CA ASN A 46 1.80 -32.70 35.49
C ASN A 46 0.95 -33.29 34.34
N GLN A 47 -0.01 -34.15 34.66
CA GLN A 47 -0.79 -34.86 33.62
C GLN A 47 -1.55 -33.90 32.74
N LEU A 48 -2.19 -32.85 33.28
CA LEU A 48 -2.95 -31.85 32.53
C LEU A 48 -2.07 -31.10 31.54
N PHE A 49 -0.83 -30.74 31.94
CA PHE A 49 0.12 -30.09 31.07
C PHE A 49 0.53 -31.03 29.92
N PHE A 50 0.83 -32.29 30.24
CA PHE A 50 1.23 -33.28 29.24
C PHE A 50 0.09 -33.63 28.29
N GLU A 51 -1.14 -33.77 28.78
CA GLU A 51 -2.34 -34.02 27.97
C GLU A 51 -2.59 -32.86 27.00
N LYS A 52 -2.50 -31.60 27.47
CA LYS A 52 -2.59 -30.42 26.61
C LYS A 52 -1.44 -30.37 25.57
N LYS A 53 -0.21 -30.65 25.98
CA LYS A 53 0.95 -30.74 25.08
C LYS A 53 0.73 -31.79 24.00
N TYR A 54 0.20 -32.95 24.38
CA TYR A 54 -0.16 -34.04 23.43
C TYR A 54 -1.29 -33.61 22.50
N GLU A 55 -2.33 -32.96 23.01
CA GLU A 55 -3.43 -32.43 22.20
C GLU A 55 -2.93 -31.40 21.16
N GLY A 56 -2.05 -30.48 21.57
CA GLY A 56 -1.44 -29.52 20.67
C GLY A 56 -0.61 -30.19 19.57
N TYR A 57 0.17 -31.22 19.95
CA TYR A 57 0.97 -31.99 18.99
C TYR A 57 0.08 -32.79 18.03
N LEU A 58 -1.00 -33.40 18.52
CA LEU A 58 -1.99 -34.12 17.71
C LEU A 58 -2.64 -33.18 16.68
N ALA A 59 -3.01 -31.96 17.09
CA ALA A 59 -3.56 -30.93 16.19
C ALA A 59 -2.55 -30.55 15.10
N LEU A 60 -1.27 -30.36 15.46
CA LEU A 60 -0.19 -30.06 14.51
C LEU A 60 -0.01 -31.19 13.49
N HIS A 61 -0.07 -32.47 13.94
CA HIS A 61 0.02 -33.66 13.08
C HIS A 61 -1.19 -33.75 12.12
N GLN A 62 -2.39 -33.38 12.59
CA GLN A 62 -3.61 -33.31 11.79
C GLN A 62 -3.68 -32.10 10.84
N LYS A 63 -2.64 -31.24 10.82
CA LYS A 63 -2.58 -29.98 10.07
C LYS A 63 -3.65 -28.95 10.50
N ASP A 64 -4.15 -29.06 11.74
CA ASP A 64 -4.93 -28.03 12.39
C ASP A 64 -3.98 -27.07 13.12
N ASP A 65 -3.21 -26.31 12.31
CA ASP A 65 -2.14 -25.43 12.79
C ASP A 65 -2.68 -24.32 13.70
N LEU A 66 -3.93 -23.90 13.46
CA LEU A 66 -4.56 -22.84 14.27
C LEU A 66 -4.87 -23.35 15.69
N LYS A 67 -5.46 -24.54 15.83
CA LYS A 67 -5.71 -25.17 17.13
C LYS A 67 -4.41 -25.46 17.87
N ALA A 68 -3.42 -25.97 17.15
CA ALA A 68 -2.08 -26.24 17.71
C ALA A 68 -1.44 -24.98 18.27
N TYR A 69 -1.47 -23.86 17.51
CA TYR A 69 -0.93 -22.59 17.94
C TYR A 69 -1.55 -22.12 19.27
N TYR A 70 -2.86 -22.08 19.38
CA TYR A 70 -3.50 -21.59 20.61
C TYR A 70 -3.22 -22.48 21.81
N ILE A 71 -3.17 -23.81 21.64
CA ILE A 71 -2.81 -24.73 22.73
C ILE A 71 -1.39 -24.50 23.18
N PHE A 72 -0.41 -24.44 22.26
CA PHE A 72 0.98 -24.20 22.62
C PHE A 72 1.22 -22.78 23.17
N LYS A 73 0.46 -21.79 22.68
CA LYS A 73 0.48 -20.42 23.20
C LYS A 73 0.00 -20.37 24.64
N GLU A 74 -1.12 -21.03 24.96
CA GLU A 74 -1.66 -21.13 26.34
C GLU A 74 -0.64 -21.82 27.25
N LEU A 75 -0.04 -22.93 26.81
CA LEU A 75 1.00 -23.62 27.56
C LEU A 75 2.25 -22.76 27.80
N SER A 76 2.68 -22.00 26.81
CA SER A 76 3.81 -21.07 26.92
C SER A 76 3.52 -19.95 27.90
N ASP A 77 2.32 -19.38 27.88
CA ASP A 77 1.92 -18.29 28.76
C ASP A 77 1.73 -18.74 30.22
N THR A 78 1.23 -19.96 30.43
CA THR A 78 1.04 -20.55 31.75
C THR A 78 2.38 -20.97 32.39
N SER A 79 3.36 -21.36 31.60
CA SER A 79 4.69 -21.84 32.07
C SER A 79 5.65 -20.70 32.47
N ARG A 80 5.24 -19.44 32.50
CA ARG A 80 6.12 -18.29 32.85
C ARG A 80 6.70 -18.35 34.25
N GLU A 81 6.11 -19.12 35.17
CA GLU A 81 6.59 -19.31 36.54
C GLU A 81 7.49 -20.54 36.73
N LEU A 82 7.45 -21.52 35.83
CA LEU A 82 8.26 -22.73 35.85
C LEU A 82 9.02 -22.80 34.50
N SER A 83 10.28 -23.17 34.51
CA SER A 83 11.18 -23.23 33.34
C SER A 83 10.43 -23.64 32.06
N ILE A 84 10.46 -22.77 31.06
CA ILE A 84 9.75 -22.95 29.78
C ILE A 84 10.16 -24.29 29.15
N ASP A 85 9.18 -25.16 28.88
CA ASP A 85 9.42 -26.43 28.18
C ASP A 85 9.91 -26.18 26.74
N PRO A 86 11.14 -26.62 26.38
CA PRO A 86 11.70 -26.36 25.06
C PRO A 86 10.86 -26.91 23.90
N ASP A 87 10.16 -28.03 24.12
CA ASP A 87 9.29 -28.62 23.10
C ASP A 87 8.07 -27.72 22.82
N VAL A 88 7.50 -27.08 23.85
CA VAL A 88 6.35 -26.16 23.70
C VAL A 88 6.76 -24.97 22.83
N ILE A 89 7.95 -24.38 23.07
CA ILE A 89 8.44 -23.26 22.24
C ILE A 89 8.68 -23.74 20.80
N PHE A 90 9.29 -24.90 20.65
CA PHE A 90 9.61 -25.46 19.33
C PHE A 90 8.34 -25.66 18.48
N TYR A 91 7.31 -26.32 19.04
CA TYR A 91 6.07 -26.58 18.33
C TYR A 91 5.21 -25.34 18.17
N LEU A 92 5.24 -24.39 19.11
CA LEU A 92 4.63 -23.09 18.99
C LEU A 92 5.19 -22.34 17.78
N THR A 93 6.52 -22.31 17.64
CA THR A 93 7.19 -21.64 16.52
C THR A 93 6.80 -22.29 15.17
N ILE A 94 6.72 -23.63 15.12
CA ILE A 94 6.30 -24.33 13.91
C ILE A 94 4.84 -23.97 13.56
N ALA A 95 3.93 -24.03 14.54
CA ALA A 95 2.54 -23.69 14.32
C ALA A 95 2.39 -22.23 13.88
N GLU A 96 3.08 -21.29 14.54
CA GLU A 96 3.06 -19.87 14.17
C GLU A 96 3.56 -19.64 12.75
N ASN A 97 4.67 -20.25 12.33
CA ASN A 97 5.18 -20.11 10.97
C ASN A 97 4.18 -20.60 9.92
N ARG A 98 3.51 -21.75 10.19
CA ARG A 98 2.50 -22.30 9.27
C ARG A 98 1.24 -21.45 9.20
N ILE A 99 0.78 -20.87 10.31
CA ILE A 99 -0.39 -20.00 10.29
C ILE A 99 -0.10 -18.67 9.60
N ARG A 100 1.15 -18.14 9.70
CA ARG A 100 1.58 -16.91 9.01
C ARG A 100 1.55 -17.01 7.49
N GLU A 101 1.51 -18.22 6.93
CA GLU A 101 1.30 -18.42 5.49
C GLU A 101 -0.15 -18.09 5.04
N LYS A 102 -1.13 -18.18 5.94
CA LYS A 102 -2.56 -17.99 5.64
C LYS A 102 -3.21 -16.85 6.40
N TYR A 103 -2.68 -16.50 7.56
CA TYR A 103 -3.23 -15.51 8.48
C TYR A 103 -2.16 -14.53 8.93
N PHE A 104 -2.58 -13.32 9.24
CA PHE A 104 -1.78 -12.37 10.00
C PHE A 104 -2.46 -12.05 11.34
N PHE A 105 -1.72 -11.52 12.29
CA PHE A 105 -2.27 -11.17 13.59
C PHE A 105 -2.89 -9.77 13.57
N ILE A 106 -4.09 -9.62 14.13
CA ILE A 106 -4.83 -8.36 14.17
C ILE A 106 -4.07 -7.28 14.93
N ASP A 107 -3.33 -7.66 16.00
CA ASP A 107 -2.51 -6.76 16.79
C ASP A 107 -1.44 -6.05 15.96
N GLU A 108 -0.89 -6.70 14.92
CA GLU A 108 0.02 -6.06 13.97
C GLU A 108 -0.57 -4.79 13.34
N THR A 109 -1.90 -4.73 13.19
CA THR A 109 -2.59 -3.56 12.62
C THR A 109 -2.94 -2.49 13.66
N PHE A 110 -3.10 -2.86 14.95
CA PHE A 110 -3.50 -1.92 15.99
C PHE A 110 -2.38 -1.01 16.45
N GLU A 111 -1.16 -1.52 16.53
CA GLU A 111 0.01 -0.75 16.93
C GLU A 111 0.32 0.39 15.94
N GLN A 112 -0.17 0.30 14.72
CA GLN A 112 0.19 1.18 13.61
C GLN A 112 -0.91 2.17 13.21
N LYS A 113 -2.11 2.07 13.80
CA LYS A 113 -3.27 2.96 13.47
C LYS A 113 -2.98 4.45 13.59
N SER A 114 -2.04 4.84 14.44
CA SER A 114 -1.68 6.25 14.66
C SER A 114 -0.80 6.86 13.58
N PHE A 115 -0.29 6.05 12.64
CA PHE A 115 0.71 6.45 11.65
C PHE A 115 0.34 6.03 10.22
N GLU A 116 -0.94 6.18 9.87
CA GLU A 116 -1.38 5.90 8.49
C GLU A 116 -0.66 6.80 7.49
N ASN A 117 -0.04 6.20 6.46
CA ASN A 117 0.68 6.90 5.40
C ASN A 117 -0.30 7.61 4.45
N ALA A 118 -1.47 7.00 4.21
CA ALA A 118 -2.53 7.55 3.38
C ALA A 118 -3.91 7.08 3.85
N ASN A 119 -4.94 7.84 3.48
CA ASN A 119 -6.34 7.55 3.81
C ASN A 119 -7.22 7.72 2.56
N ASN A 120 -8.32 6.94 2.48
CA ASN A 120 -9.30 7.00 1.39
C ASN A 120 -8.64 6.82 0.01
N VAL A 121 -7.83 5.78 -0.13
CA VAL A 121 -7.18 5.42 -1.39
C VAL A 121 -8.16 4.67 -2.26
N TYR A 122 -8.27 5.05 -3.51
CA TYR A 122 -9.11 4.37 -4.50
C TYR A 122 -8.44 4.39 -5.87
N TYR A 123 -8.62 3.32 -6.60
CA TYR A 123 -8.21 3.19 -8.01
C TYR A 123 -9.00 2.09 -8.68
N SER A 124 -8.91 2.00 -9.99
CA SER A 124 -9.53 0.93 -10.76
C SER A 124 -8.56 0.41 -11.81
N TYR A 125 -8.76 -0.82 -12.23
CA TYR A 125 -8.07 -1.38 -13.38
C TYR A 125 -9.03 -2.25 -14.20
N ASP A 126 -8.79 -2.27 -15.51
CA ASP A 126 -9.60 -3.00 -16.47
C ASP A 126 -8.91 -4.31 -16.85
N TYR A 127 -9.67 -5.40 -16.92
CA TYR A 127 -9.21 -6.68 -17.45
C TYR A 127 -9.46 -6.75 -18.96
N LYS A 128 -8.71 -7.63 -19.65
CA LYS A 128 -8.88 -7.83 -21.11
C LYS A 128 -10.26 -8.35 -21.50
N ASP A 129 -10.94 -9.05 -20.60
CA ASP A 129 -12.31 -9.51 -20.81
C ASP A 129 -13.35 -8.39 -20.75
N GLY A 130 -12.92 -7.16 -20.43
CA GLY A 130 -13.77 -5.98 -20.29
C GLY A 130 -14.38 -5.85 -18.90
N SER A 131 -14.09 -6.74 -17.97
CA SER A 131 -14.44 -6.56 -16.57
C SER A 131 -13.52 -5.53 -15.90
N LYS A 132 -13.98 -4.94 -14.80
CA LYS A 132 -13.26 -3.87 -14.08
C LYS A 132 -13.33 -4.09 -12.60
N ASP A 133 -12.19 -3.98 -11.93
CA ASP A 133 -12.15 -3.91 -10.47
C ASP A 133 -11.96 -2.45 -10.01
N ILE A 134 -12.75 -2.07 -9.02
CA ILE A 134 -12.59 -0.84 -8.26
C ILE A 134 -12.12 -1.23 -6.87
N VAL A 135 -10.92 -0.79 -6.52
CA VAL A 135 -10.29 -1.05 -5.22
C VAL A 135 -10.39 0.21 -4.37
N TYR A 136 -10.84 0.04 -3.15
CA TYR A 136 -10.89 1.09 -2.14
C TYR A 136 -10.35 0.57 -0.81
N PHE A 137 -9.55 1.36 -0.11
CA PHE A 137 -9.23 1.14 1.28
C PHE A 137 -9.15 2.46 2.05
N LYS A 138 -9.65 2.40 3.29
CA LYS A 138 -9.79 3.61 4.12
C LYS A 138 -8.48 4.12 4.66
N GLY A 139 -7.53 3.23 4.91
CA GLY A 139 -6.21 3.60 5.42
C GLY A 139 -5.16 2.58 5.05
N VAL A 140 -3.92 3.04 4.94
CA VAL A 140 -2.75 2.20 4.71
C VAL A 140 -1.59 2.63 5.60
N THR A 141 -0.92 1.65 6.18
CA THR A 141 0.30 1.83 6.95
C THR A 141 1.40 0.94 6.38
N THR A 142 2.53 1.53 6.03
CA THR A 142 3.69 0.82 5.49
C THR A 142 4.72 0.61 6.59
N VAL A 143 5.22 -0.62 6.71
CA VAL A 143 6.27 -1.03 7.65
C VAL A 143 7.40 -1.67 6.89
N GLU A 144 8.62 -1.26 7.15
CA GLU A 144 9.81 -1.90 6.59
C GLU A 144 10.30 -2.97 7.56
N GLU A 145 10.16 -4.23 7.19
CA GLU A 145 10.73 -5.37 7.91
C GLU A 145 11.81 -6.05 7.07
N THR A 146 13.03 -6.13 7.60
CA THR A 146 14.16 -6.88 6.99
C THR A 146 14.40 -6.57 5.50
N GLY A 147 14.15 -5.31 5.09
CA GLY A 147 14.34 -4.87 3.70
C GLY A 147 13.15 -5.13 2.76
N ASN A 148 12.04 -5.65 3.28
CA ASN A 148 10.79 -5.78 2.56
C ASN A 148 9.77 -4.76 3.08
N SER A 149 9.07 -4.10 2.17
CA SER A 149 7.96 -3.20 2.50
C SER A 149 6.70 -4.04 2.70
N ILE A 150 6.17 -4.04 3.92
CA ILE A 150 4.90 -4.69 4.27
C ILE A 150 3.87 -3.60 4.50
N GLN A 151 2.66 -3.81 3.98
CA GLN A 151 1.59 -2.84 4.14
C GLN A 151 0.38 -3.46 4.83
N TYR A 152 -0.26 -2.66 5.67
CA TYR A 152 -1.51 -3.02 6.33
C TYR A 152 -2.61 -2.08 5.86
N LEU A 153 -3.67 -2.66 5.30
CA LEU A 153 -4.84 -1.94 4.81
C LEU A 153 -5.96 -2.04 5.83
N ARG A 154 -6.72 -0.95 5.96
CA ARG A 154 -7.92 -0.87 6.78
C ARG A 154 -9.15 -0.63 5.91
N ASP A 155 -10.23 -1.38 6.19
CA ASP A 155 -11.50 -1.31 5.47
C ASP A 155 -11.30 -1.45 3.94
N LEU A 156 -10.66 -2.56 3.52
CA LEU A 156 -10.48 -2.87 2.10
C LEU A 156 -11.80 -3.34 1.49
N SER A 157 -12.17 -2.73 0.38
CA SER A 157 -13.32 -3.08 -0.45
C SER A 157 -12.89 -3.21 -1.90
N ILE A 158 -13.28 -4.29 -2.56
CA ILE A 158 -13.08 -4.49 -4.00
C ILE A 158 -14.43 -4.77 -4.64
N VAL A 159 -14.80 -3.97 -5.62
CA VAL A 159 -16.03 -4.11 -6.40
C VAL A 159 -15.66 -4.49 -7.82
N THR A 160 -16.07 -5.69 -8.24
CA THR A 160 -15.90 -6.17 -9.60
C THR A 160 -17.14 -5.85 -10.43
N ILE A 161 -16.95 -5.14 -11.53
CA ILE A 161 -17.97 -4.76 -12.51
C ILE A 161 -17.80 -5.65 -13.73
N SER A 162 -18.90 -6.22 -14.22
CA SER A 162 -18.92 -7.01 -15.44
C SER A 162 -18.76 -6.13 -16.70
N PRO A 163 -18.42 -6.70 -17.86
CA PRO A 163 -18.39 -5.96 -19.12
C PRO A 163 -19.72 -5.28 -19.49
N SER A 164 -20.86 -5.76 -18.93
CA SER A 164 -22.18 -5.13 -19.09
C SER A 164 -22.39 -3.89 -18.20
N GLY A 165 -21.46 -3.58 -17.29
CA GLY A 165 -21.56 -2.45 -16.35
C GLY A 165 -22.29 -2.79 -15.05
N GLU A 166 -22.64 -4.05 -14.80
CA GLU A 166 -23.32 -4.48 -13.57
C GLU A 166 -22.31 -4.92 -12.50
N ILE A 167 -22.63 -4.69 -11.23
CA ILE A 167 -21.82 -5.18 -10.12
C ILE A 167 -21.94 -6.70 -10.07
N TYR A 168 -20.84 -7.38 -10.33
CA TYR A 168 -20.75 -8.83 -10.36
C TYR A 168 -20.43 -9.41 -8.97
N LYS A 169 -19.47 -8.79 -8.27
CA LYS A 169 -18.95 -9.24 -6.97
C LYS A 169 -18.52 -8.03 -6.14
N THR A 170 -18.76 -8.10 -4.85
CA THR A 170 -18.17 -7.17 -3.88
C THR A 170 -17.49 -7.97 -2.78
N MET A 171 -16.25 -7.61 -2.45
CA MET A 171 -15.49 -8.17 -1.34
C MET A 171 -15.16 -7.06 -0.36
N ASN A 172 -15.39 -7.31 0.93
CA ASN A 172 -15.07 -6.39 2.00
C ASN A 172 -14.32 -7.10 3.12
N VAL A 173 -13.27 -6.48 3.64
CA VAL A 173 -12.53 -6.96 4.80
C VAL A 173 -12.05 -5.79 5.65
N PRO A 174 -12.22 -5.84 7.00
CA PRO A 174 -11.79 -4.74 7.87
C PRO A 174 -10.29 -4.51 7.90
N TYR A 175 -9.50 -5.57 7.77
CA TYR A 175 -8.04 -5.51 7.76
C TYR A 175 -7.48 -6.46 6.72
N ALA A 176 -6.42 -6.02 6.02
CA ALA A 176 -5.67 -6.84 5.09
C ALA A 176 -4.17 -6.56 5.22
N LYS A 177 -3.34 -7.56 4.93
CA LYS A 177 -1.87 -7.43 4.91
C LYS A 177 -1.38 -7.64 3.49
N VAL A 178 -0.58 -6.71 2.98
CA VAL A 178 -0.03 -6.75 1.63
C VAL A 178 1.45 -7.06 1.69
N LEU A 179 1.86 -8.04 0.93
CA LEU A 179 3.25 -8.48 0.80
C LEU A 179 3.69 -8.38 -0.66
N PRO A 180 4.92 -7.90 -0.94
CA PRO A 180 5.50 -8.01 -2.27
C PRO A 180 5.88 -9.46 -2.55
N VAL A 181 5.29 -10.06 -3.58
CA VAL A 181 5.67 -11.40 -4.05
C VAL A 181 6.41 -11.26 -5.37
N SER A 182 7.62 -11.87 -5.44
CA SER A 182 8.41 -11.90 -6.68
C SER A 182 7.66 -12.65 -7.77
N THR A 183 7.64 -12.08 -8.97
CA THR A 183 7.07 -12.72 -10.16
C THR A 183 7.81 -13.99 -10.58
N ASP A 184 9.07 -14.17 -10.14
CA ASP A 184 9.87 -15.39 -10.41
C ASP A 184 9.31 -16.64 -9.74
N VAL A 185 8.57 -16.46 -8.63
CA VAL A 185 7.93 -17.57 -7.88
C VAL A 185 6.63 -18.03 -8.55
N LEU A 186 6.06 -17.20 -9.42
CA LEU A 186 4.80 -17.49 -10.09
C LEU A 186 5.01 -18.38 -11.31
N ASN A 187 4.13 -19.37 -11.48
CA ASN A 187 4.13 -20.16 -12.70
C ASN A 187 3.62 -19.34 -13.89
N GLU A 188 4.02 -19.75 -15.09
CA GLU A 188 3.65 -19.05 -16.33
C GLU A 188 2.12 -18.96 -16.54
N THR A 189 1.38 -19.98 -16.12
CA THR A 189 -0.07 -19.99 -16.20
C THR A 189 -0.69 -18.87 -15.34
N THR A 190 -0.15 -18.65 -14.14
CA THR A 190 -0.59 -17.57 -13.24
C THR A 190 -0.22 -16.20 -13.80
N LYS A 191 0.99 -16.05 -14.36
CA LYS A 191 1.40 -14.79 -15.00
C LYS A 191 0.48 -14.42 -16.17
N GLN A 192 0.12 -15.41 -17.00
CA GLN A 192 -0.81 -15.20 -18.12
C GLN A 192 -2.23 -14.87 -17.66
N LEU A 193 -2.72 -15.57 -16.60
CA LEU A 193 -4.06 -15.35 -16.05
C LEU A 193 -4.22 -13.94 -15.50
N PHE A 194 -3.20 -13.44 -14.80
CA PHE A 194 -3.20 -12.09 -14.21
C PHE A 194 -2.60 -11.03 -15.13
N GLU A 195 -2.25 -11.38 -16.37
CA GLU A 195 -1.72 -10.45 -17.38
C GLU A 195 -0.50 -9.65 -16.90
N ILE A 196 0.35 -10.29 -16.10
CA ILE A 196 1.51 -9.65 -15.49
C ILE A 196 2.54 -9.33 -16.57
N ASP A 197 2.97 -8.06 -16.65
CA ASP A 197 4.01 -7.61 -17.56
C ASP A 197 5.35 -8.30 -17.23
N GLU A 198 6.09 -8.73 -18.24
CA GLU A 198 7.40 -9.41 -18.11
C GLU A 198 8.44 -8.58 -17.31
N ASN A 199 8.30 -7.25 -17.34
CA ASN A 199 9.18 -6.35 -16.61
C ASN A 199 8.81 -6.17 -15.12
N THR A 200 7.69 -6.73 -14.68
CA THR A 200 7.21 -6.62 -13.31
C THR A 200 8.01 -7.54 -12.40
N LYS A 201 8.73 -6.98 -11.44
CA LYS A 201 9.56 -7.74 -10.49
C LYS A 201 8.76 -8.33 -9.34
N SER A 202 7.77 -7.62 -8.85
CA SER A 202 6.92 -8.02 -7.74
C SER A 202 5.49 -7.50 -7.91
N ILE A 203 4.56 -8.25 -7.33
CA ILE A 203 3.13 -7.96 -7.34
C ILE A 203 2.57 -7.97 -5.92
N PRO A 204 1.48 -7.22 -5.63
CA PRO A 204 0.82 -7.25 -4.34
C PRO A 204 0.09 -8.58 -4.11
N TYR A 205 0.51 -9.30 -3.09
CA TYR A 205 -0.21 -10.43 -2.52
C TYR A 205 -0.92 -9.94 -1.25
N ILE A 206 -2.24 -10.00 -1.25
CA ILE A 206 -3.08 -9.46 -0.18
C ILE A 206 -3.68 -10.59 0.63
N MET A 207 -3.27 -10.72 1.88
CA MET A 207 -3.86 -11.63 2.85
C MET A 207 -5.12 -10.99 3.44
N LEU A 208 -6.24 -11.70 3.39
CA LEU A 208 -7.55 -11.20 3.80
C LEU A 208 -8.02 -11.75 5.15
N CYS A 209 -7.33 -12.77 5.65
CA CYS A 209 -7.73 -13.43 6.90
C CYS A 209 -6.82 -13.02 8.04
N SER A 210 -7.39 -12.54 9.14
CA SER A 210 -6.66 -12.20 10.35
C SER A 210 -7.22 -12.90 11.59
N ILE A 211 -6.35 -13.12 12.57
CA ILE A 211 -6.65 -13.83 13.82
C ILE A 211 -6.15 -13.03 15.03
N GLY A 212 -6.77 -13.23 16.18
CA GLY A 212 -6.26 -12.73 17.45
C GLY A 212 -5.04 -13.54 17.90
N ARG A 213 -4.03 -12.89 18.49
CA ARG A 213 -2.82 -13.57 18.97
C ARG A 213 -3.09 -14.47 20.19
N THR A 214 -4.02 -14.06 21.04
CA THR A 214 -4.34 -14.75 22.31
C THR A 214 -5.76 -15.30 22.36
N ASP A 215 -6.69 -14.76 21.55
CA ASP A 215 -8.09 -15.15 21.54
C ASP A 215 -8.43 -15.95 20.29
N PRO A 216 -8.69 -17.27 20.41
CA PRO A 216 -9.05 -18.14 19.30
C PRO A 216 -10.38 -17.77 18.63
N ASN A 217 -11.27 -17.03 19.33
CA ASN A 217 -12.56 -16.63 18.78
C ASN A 217 -12.46 -15.40 17.87
N THR A 218 -11.37 -14.65 17.99
CA THR A 218 -11.13 -13.47 17.15
C THR A 218 -10.54 -13.90 15.81
N LYS A 219 -11.43 -14.21 14.87
CA LYS A 219 -11.08 -14.55 13.48
C LYS A 219 -11.88 -13.68 12.54
N ILE A 220 -11.18 -12.88 11.73
CA ILE A 220 -11.79 -12.03 10.72
C ILE A 220 -11.53 -12.66 9.36
N LYS A 221 -12.60 -12.75 8.57
CA LYS A 221 -12.58 -13.25 7.19
C LYS A 221 -13.20 -12.20 6.26
N PRO A 222 -12.87 -12.22 4.96
CA PRO A 222 -13.53 -11.39 3.99
C PRO A 222 -15.02 -11.75 3.84
N THR A 223 -15.83 -10.73 3.63
CA THR A 223 -17.25 -10.87 3.32
C THR A 223 -17.44 -10.67 1.82
N TYR A 224 -18.07 -11.63 1.16
CA TYR A 224 -18.36 -11.60 -0.27
C TYR A 224 -19.85 -11.45 -0.52
N THR A 225 -20.20 -10.56 -1.45
CA THR A 225 -21.55 -10.41 -1.97
C THR A 225 -21.50 -10.61 -3.49
N TYR A 226 -22.34 -11.47 -4.02
CA TYR A 226 -22.39 -11.80 -5.44
C TYR A 226 -23.73 -11.39 -6.05
N SER A 227 -23.73 -11.02 -7.34
CA SER A 227 -24.97 -10.95 -8.11
C SER A 227 -25.60 -12.34 -8.27
N LYS A 228 -26.86 -12.39 -8.65
CA LYS A 228 -27.60 -13.68 -8.76
C LYS A 228 -26.96 -14.66 -9.75
N ASP A 229 -26.30 -14.16 -10.77
CA ASP A 229 -25.73 -14.94 -11.87
C ASP A 229 -24.23 -15.20 -11.73
N ALA A 230 -23.61 -14.74 -10.63
CA ALA A 230 -22.18 -14.89 -10.40
C ALA A 230 -21.86 -16.19 -9.67
N PRO A 231 -20.88 -16.99 -10.13
CA PRO A 231 -20.39 -18.13 -9.36
C PRO A 231 -19.71 -17.63 -8.07
N ALA A 232 -20.15 -18.16 -6.94
CA ALA A 232 -19.58 -17.82 -5.64
C ALA A 232 -18.17 -18.41 -5.50
N THR A 233 -17.17 -17.57 -5.53
CA THR A 233 -15.75 -17.93 -5.31
C THR A 233 -15.24 -17.25 -4.05
N TYR A 234 -14.79 -18.04 -3.08
CA TYR A 234 -14.23 -17.53 -1.83
C TYR A 234 -12.72 -17.70 -1.85
N SER A 235 -12.00 -16.66 -1.47
CA SER A 235 -10.55 -16.72 -1.33
C SER A 235 -10.12 -16.08 -0.03
N ASP A 236 -9.11 -16.65 0.61
CA ASP A 236 -8.47 -16.09 1.81
C ASP A 236 -7.37 -15.09 1.45
N TYR A 237 -7.04 -14.96 0.17
CA TYR A 237 -6.06 -14.01 -0.37
C TYR A 237 -6.48 -13.50 -1.76
N ILE A 238 -5.89 -12.37 -2.16
CA ILE A 238 -6.04 -11.80 -3.50
C ILE A 238 -4.66 -11.42 -4.03
N ILE A 239 -4.47 -11.62 -5.33
CA ILE A 239 -3.33 -11.11 -6.07
C ILE A 239 -3.86 -10.02 -7.00
N LEU A 240 -3.29 -8.82 -6.94
CA LEU A 240 -3.64 -7.75 -7.87
C LEU A 240 -2.75 -7.80 -9.11
N PRO A 241 -3.31 -7.61 -10.32
CA PRO A 241 -2.55 -7.64 -11.58
C PRO A 241 -1.80 -6.32 -11.84
N ILE A 242 -1.25 -5.72 -10.84
CA ILE A 242 -0.47 -4.48 -10.90
C ILE A 242 0.91 -4.70 -10.28
N SER A 243 1.91 -3.90 -10.66
CA SER A 243 3.20 -3.98 -9.99
C SER A 243 3.11 -3.47 -8.56
N PHE A 244 3.93 -4.03 -7.66
CA PHE A 244 3.97 -3.55 -6.27
C PHE A 244 4.43 -2.08 -6.17
N ASP A 245 5.35 -1.67 -7.05
CA ASP A 245 5.77 -0.26 -7.16
C ASP A 245 4.62 0.68 -7.55
N ASP A 246 3.72 0.21 -8.45
CA ASP A 246 2.55 0.99 -8.85
C ASP A 246 1.52 1.02 -7.72
N PHE A 247 1.32 -0.09 -7.02
CA PHE A 247 0.46 -0.15 -5.84
C PHE A 247 0.90 0.86 -4.78
N GLU A 248 2.19 0.88 -4.42
CA GLU A 248 2.77 1.85 -3.49
C GLU A 248 2.66 3.30 -3.99
N MET A 249 2.79 3.48 -5.31
CA MET A 249 2.61 4.80 -5.92
C MET A 249 1.17 5.29 -5.82
N LEU A 250 0.18 4.41 -6.02
CA LEU A 250 -1.25 4.75 -5.97
C LEU A 250 -1.71 5.17 -4.57
N GLU A 251 -1.11 4.61 -3.51
CA GLU A 251 -1.39 5.02 -2.13
C GLU A 251 -1.14 6.52 -1.90
N ASN A 252 -0.04 7.02 -2.44
CA ASN A 252 0.38 8.39 -2.23
C ASN A 252 -0.42 9.42 -3.05
N ASN A 253 -1.21 8.97 -4.03
CA ASN A 253 -1.78 9.84 -5.07
C ASN A 253 -3.16 10.38 -4.77
N THR A 254 -3.94 9.66 -3.97
CA THR A 254 -5.34 9.99 -3.73
C THR A 254 -5.53 11.20 -2.83
N MET A 255 -4.54 11.51 -1.96
CA MET A 255 -4.68 12.55 -0.95
C MET A 255 -4.13 13.91 -1.35
N ASN A 256 -3.01 13.96 -2.02
CA ASN A 256 -2.38 15.23 -2.39
C ASN A 256 -1.42 15.08 -3.56
N PRO A 257 -1.88 15.19 -4.80
CA PRO A 257 -1.02 15.14 -5.98
C PRO A 257 0.15 16.12 -5.93
N SER A 258 0.00 17.22 -5.17
CA SER A 258 1.06 18.20 -4.98
C SER A 258 2.19 17.76 -4.04
N ALA A 259 2.04 16.69 -3.28
CA ALA A 259 3.09 16.14 -2.41
C ALA A 259 3.99 15.09 -3.12
N ILE A 260 3.56 14.56 -4.26
CA ILE A 260 4.26 13.50 -5.01
C ILE A 260 5.58 14.01 -5.57
N SER A 261 6.65 13.19 -5.53
CA SER A 261 7.93 13.54 -6.19
C SER A 261 7.77 13.66 -7.71
N LEU A 262 8.58 14.50 -8.36
CA LEU A 262 8.48 14.70 -9.82
C LEU A 262 8.66 13.40 -10.61
N ILE A 263 9.53 12.51 -10.17
CA ILE A 263 9.78 11.22 -10.84
C ILE A 263 8.55 10.31 -10.76
N LYS A 264 7.96 10.17 -9.55
CA LYS A 264 6.72 9.41 -9.35
C LYS A 264 5.55 10.04 -10.13
N LEU A 265 5.49 11.38 -10.20
CA LEU A 265 4.46 12.11 -10.94
C LEU A 265 4.54 11.84 -12.45
N ILE A 266 5.72 11.78 -13.05
CA ILE A 266 5.90 11.42 -14.47
C ILE A 266 5.41 9.99 -14.74
N LYS A 267 5.80 9.03 -13.89
CA LYS A 267 5.31 7.64 -14.00
C LYS A 267 3.78 7.58 -13.91
N LEU A 268 3.20 8.34 -12.99
CA LEU A 268 1.75 8.37 -12.81
C LEU A 268 1.02 8.99 -14.01
N ILE A 269 1.56 10.07 -14.60
CA ILE A 269 0.98 10.68 -15.81
C ILE A 269 0.87 9.65 -16.95
N THR A 270 1.87 8.76 -17.10
CA THR A 270 1.85 7.75 -18.17
C THR A 270 0.86 6.63 -17.92
N LYS A 271 0.54 6.32 -16.66
CA LYS A 271 -0.31 5.19 -16.25
C LYS A 271 -1.66 5.62 -15.64
N ALA A 272 -1.93 6.93 -15.55
CA ALA A 272 -3.10 7.44 -14.85
C ALA A 272 -4.42 6.85 -15.38
N GLU A 273 -4.57 6.76 -16.70
CA GLU A 273 -5.78 6.25 -17.34
C GLU A 273 -5.99 4.76 -17.10
N GLU A 274 -4.91 3.96 -17.02
CA GLU A 274 -4.95 2.54 -16.70
C GLU A 274 -5.55 2.28 -15.30
N TYR A 275 -5.33 3.23 -14.36
CA TYR A 275 -5.84 3.15 -13.00
C TYR A 275 -7.10 3.98 -12.75
N GLY A 276 -7.77 4.44 -13.81
CA GLY A 276 -9.03 5.17 -13.72
C GLY A 276 -8.91 6.63 -13.28
N PHE A 277 -7.70 7.21 -13.36
CA PHE A 277 -7.48 8.62 -13.06
C PHE A 277 -7.45 9.47 -14.33
N SER A 278 -7.85 10.73 -14.19
CA SER A 278 -7.68 11.71 -15.28
C SER A 278 -6.21 12.14 -15.37
N GLN A 279 -5.59 11.85 -16.53
CA GLN A 279 -4.21 12.27 -16.82
C GLN A 279 -4.02 13.79 -16.69
N SER A 280 -5.05 14.58 -17.07
CA SER A 280 -4.99 16.04 -17.04
C SER A 280 -4.76 16.63 -15.65
N VAL A 281 -5.25 16.00 -14.59
CA VAL A 281 -5.03 16.44 -13.20
C VAL A 281 -3.54 16.37 -12.82
N PHE A 282 -2.88 15.26 -13.16
CA PHE A 282 -1.46 15.08 -12.85
C PHE A 282 -0.56 15.93 -13.74
N LEU A 283 -0.93 16.11 -15.02
CA LEU A 283 -0.27 17.04 -15.93
C LEU A 283 -0.34 18.48 -15.41
N GLN A 284 -1.49 18.91 -14.88
CA GLN A 284 -1.64 20.23 -14.29
C GLN A 284 -0.69 20.42 -13.10
N VAL A 285 -0.59 19.42 -12.20
CA VAL A 285 0.33 19.48 -11.06
C VAL A 285 1.78 19.54 -11.54
N PHE A 286 2.13 18.76 -12.54
CA PHE A 286 3.47 18.74 -13.12
C PHE A 286 3.86 20.11 -13.73
N ILE A 287 3.01 20.67 -14.58
CA ILE A 287 3.21 21.98 -15.19
C ILE A 287 3.28 23.07 -14.14
N ASN A 288 2.37 23.05 -13.16
CA ASN A 288 2.36 24.00 -12.06
C ASN A 288 3.69 24.02 -11.30
N ARG A 289 4.37 22.88 -11.16
CA ARG A 289 5.68 22.83 -10.48
C ARG A 289 6.82 23.29 -11.37
N ILE A 290 6.86 22.87 -12.63
CA ILE A 290 7.97 23.16 -13.53
C ILE A 290 7.96 24.61 -13.98
N LEU A 291 6.79 25.18 -14.30
CA LEU A 291 6.69 26.54 -14.81
C LEU A 291 6.57 27.60 -13.70
N PHE A 292 6.44 27.20 -12.44
CA PHE A 292 6.35 28.12 -11.31
C PHE A 292 7.54 29.10 -11.21
N PRO A 293 8.82 28.67 -11.34
CA PRO A 293 9.94 29.60 -11.33
C PRO A 293 9.87 30.63 -12.46
N LEU A 294 9.41 30.21 -13.64
CA LEU A 294 9.24 31.10 -14.79
C LEU A 294 8.14 32.13 -14.53
N TRP A 295 7.03 31.71 -13.92
CA TRP A 295 5.96 32.61 -13.51
C TRP A 295 6.41 33.65 -12.49
N ILE A 296 7.20 33.25 -11.49
CA ILE A 296 7.78 34.18 -10.52
C ILE A 296 8.67 35.21 -11.23
N LEU A 297 9.50 34.77 -12.19
CA LEU A 297 10.33 35.67 -12.96
C LEU A 297 9.52 36.69 -13.74
N ILE A 298 8.42 36.28 -14.38
CA ILE A 298 7.51 37.19 -15.11
C ILE A 298 6.91 38.22 -14.16
N ILE A 299 6.41 37.78 -12.98
CA ILE A 299 5.85 38.71 -11.97
C ILE A 299 6.93 39.69 -11.48
N PHE A 300 8.16 39.19 -11.27
CA PHE A 300 9.27 40.02 -10.81
C PHE A 300 9.59 41.11 -11.83
N ILE A 301 9.74 40.80 -13.13
CA ILE A 301 9.98 41.77 -14.19
C ILE A 301 8.82 42.76 -14.29
N PHE A 302 7.56 42.29 -14.17
CA PHE A 302 6.40 43.15 -14.16
C PHE A 302 6.44 44.14 -12.99
N ALA A 303 6.71 43.66 -11.78
CA ALA A 303 6.82 44.47 -10.57
C ALA A 303 8.02 45.46 -10.68
N ALA A 304 9.16 45.04 -11.23
CA ALA A 304 10.31 45.92 -11.51
C ALA A 304 9.97 47.02 -12.50
N THR A 305 9.16 46.71 -13.55
CA THR A 305 8.65 47.72 -14.51
C THR A 305 7.80 48.76 -13.83
N PHE A 306 6.91 48.32 -12.94
CA PHE A 306 6.06 49.23 -12.18
C PHE A 306 6.83 50.10 -11.20
N ALA A 307 7.80 49.51 -10.47
CA ALA A 307 8.69 50.20 -9.54
C ALA A 307 9.59 51.23 -10.27
N TRP A 308 10.14 50.83 -11.41
CA TRP A 308 10.98 51.72 -12.23
C TRP A 308 10.23 52.92 -12.75
N HIS A 309 8.97 52.74 -13.20
CA HIS A 309 8.12 53.81 -13.69
C HIS A 309 7.68 54.81 -12.60
N ASN A 310 7.47 54.29 -11.38
CA ASN A 310 6.98 55.10 -10.23
C ASN A 310 8.09 55.41 -9.21
N ARG A 311 9.37 55.35 -9.61
CA ARG A 311 10.46 55.62 -8.67
C ARG A 311 10.35 57.04 -8.09
N ILE A 312 10.56 57.14 -6.79
CA ILE A 312 10.51 58.40 -6.06
C ILE A 312 11.77 59.22 -6.36
N GLY A 313 11.61 60.48 -6.73
CA GLY A 313 12.74 61.41 -6.92
C GLY A 313 13.52 61.68 -5.62
N VAL A 314 14.80 62.04 -5.75
CA VAL A 314 15.73 62.25 -4.61
C VAL A 314 15.26 63.31 -3.62
N SER A 315 14.30 64.14 -3.99
CA SER A 315 13.78 65.30 -3.17
C SER A 315 12.64 64.93 -2.22
N GLN A 316 12.21 63.68 -2.16
CA GLN A 316 11.09 63.35 -1.27
C GLN A 316 11.57 62.87 0.11
N TYR A 317 11.11 63.57 1.14
CA TYR A 317 11.40 63.26 2.53
C TYR A 317 10.43 62.17 3.02
N PHE A 318 10.94 61.31 3.92
CA PHE A 318 10.14 60.30 4.62
C PHE A 318 8.98 60.98 5.39
N LYS A 319 7.74 60.56 5.15
CA LYS A 319 6.57 61.01 5.89
C LYS A 319 6.16 59.94 6.90
N PHE A 320 5.98 60.34 8.16
CA PHE A 320 5.61 59.45 9.24
C PHE A 320 4.31 58.67 8.95
N SER A 321 3.39 59.26 8.18
CA SER A 321 2.17 58.61 7.72
C SER A 321 2.42 57.34 6.88
N TRP A 322 3.61 57.17 6.29
CA TRP A 322 3.96 55.97 5.54
C TRP A 322 4.05 54.73 6.43
N VAL A 323 4.36 54.90 7.72
CA VAL A 323 4.39 53.80 8.69
C VAL A 323 3.02 53.19 8.83
N PHE A 324 1.98 53.98 8.81
CA PHE A 324 0.59 53.46 8.86
C PHE A 324 0.11 52.82 7.57
N SER A 325 0.73 53.16 6.44
CA SER A 325 0.45 52.55 5.14
C SER A 325 1.08 51.17 4.98
N PHE A 326 2.15 50.83 5.76
CA PHE A 326 2.91 49.62 5.63
C PHE A 326 2.07 48.33 5.82
N PRO A 327 1.22 48.18 6.86
CA PRO A 327 0.33 47.03 7.00
C PRO A 327 -0.64 46.87 5.81
N PHE A 328 -1.15 47.97 5.28
CA PHE A 328 -2.03 47.95 4.14
C PHE A 328 -1.33 47.51 2.85
N ILE A 329 -0.07 47.95 2.64
CA ILE A 329 0.74 47.53 1.50
C ILE A 329 1.01 46.02 1.57
N ILE A 330 1.32 45.46 2.76
CA ILE A 330 1.52 44.04 2.94
C ILE A 330 0.24 43.26 2.56
N LEU A 331 -0.91 43.70 3.05
CA LEU A 331 -2.20 43.09 2.75
C LEU A 331 -2.50 43.10 1.23
N LEU A 332 -2.20 44.22 0.58
CA LEU A 332 -2.38 44.39 -0.86
C LEU A 332 -1.42 43.48 -1.65
N CYS A 333 -0.16 43.36 -1.22
CA CYS A 333 0.81 42.40 -1.82
C CYS A 333 0.35 40.98 -1.66
N LEU A 334 -0.17 40.58 -0.48
CA LEU A 334 -0.74 39.27 -0.25
C LEU A 334 -1.96 38.98 -1.14
N ALA A 335 -2.84 39.94 -1.27
CA ALA A 335 -4.01 39.86 -2.16
C ALA A 335 -3.58 39.69 -3.62
N PHE A 336 -2.62 40.51 -4.08
CA PHE A 336 -2.05 40.40 -5.42
C PHE A 336 -1.39 39.04 -5.66
N TYR A 337 -0.59 38.55 -4.70
CA TYR A 337 0.01 37.21 -4.77
C TYR A 337 -1.03 36.12 -4.93
N LYS A 338 -2.12 36.16 -4.13
CA LYS A 338 -3.21 35.17 -4.22
C LYS A 338 -3.91 35.23 -5.58
N ILE A 339 -4.17 36.43 -6.10
CA ILE A 339 -4.78 36.62 -7.41
C ILE A 339 -3.83 36.10 -8.52
N ALA A 340 -2.56 36.44 -8.45
CA ALA A 340 -1.57 36.01 -9.43
C ALA A 340 -1.40 34.49 -9.44
N MET A 341 -1.43 33.84 -8.27
CA MET A 341 -1.39 32.37 -8.15
C MET A 341 -2.67 31.73 -8.71
N PHE A 342 -3.83 32.32 -8.44
CA PHE A 342 -5.08 31.83 -9.01
C PHE A 342 -5.09 31.92 -10.53
N VAL A 343 -4.67 33.06 -11.09
CA VAL A 343 -4.55 33.26 -12.55
C VAL A 343 -3.56 32.26 -13.17
N TYR A 344 -2.43 32.03 -12.52
CA TYR A 344 -1.46 31.02 -12.94
C TYR A 344 -2.05 29.63 -13.05
N MET A 345 -2.76 29.18 -11.98
CA MET A 345 -3.41 27.87 -11.97
C MET A 345 -4.51 27.77 -13.04
N LEU A 346 -5.28 28.85 -13.23
CA LEU A 346 -6.37 28.90 -14.21
C LEU A 346 -5.82 28.81 -15.64
N ILE A 347 -4.75 29.54 -15.95
CA ILE A 347 -4.11 29.48 -17.28
C ILE A 347 -3.61 28.07 -17.57
N ASN A 348 -2.92 27.47 -16.62
CA ASN A 348 -2.41 26.10 -16.79
C ASN A 348 -3.54 25.08 -16.98
N TYR A 349 -4.63 25.22 -16.21
CA TYR A 349 -5.80 24.36 -16.35
C TYR A 349 -6.39 24.49 -17.79
N VAL A 350 -6.63 25.72 -18.26
CA VAL A 350 -7.20 25.96 -19.59
C VAL A 350 -6.29 25.43 -20.70
N LEU A 351 -4.96 25.63 -20.60
CA LEU A 351 -4.02 25.15 -21.61
C LEU A 351 -3.99 23.60 -21.69
N ILE A 352 -4.08 22.93 -20.56
CA ILE A 352 -4.08 21.45 -20.52
C ILE A 352 -5.41 20.90 -21.07
N ASP A 353 -6.51 21.51 -20.66
CA ASP A 353 -7.85 21.06 -21.07
C ASP A 353 -8.09 21.27 -22.56
N CYS A 354 -7.67 22.43 -23.12
CA CYS A 354 -7.83 22.74 -24.54
C CYS A 354 -6.94 21.89 -25.46
N PHE A 355 -5.71 21.58 -25.07
CA PHE A 355 -4.74 20.93 -25.96
C PHE A 355 -4.49 19.45 -25.65
N HIS A 356 -5.08 18.89 -24.62
CA HIS A 356 -4.98 17.49 -24.17
C HIS A 356 -3.54 16.93 -24.13
N SER A 357 -3.20 16.15 -23.13
CA SER A 357 -1.95 15.41 -22.95
C SER A 357 -0.64 16.19 -23.18
N SER A 358 0.30 15.66 -23.92
CA SER A 358 1.64 16.24 -24.18
C SER A 358 1.62 17.56 -24.94
N ALA A 359 0.61 17.80 -25.78
CA ALA A 359 0.46 19.06 -26.50
C ALA A 359 0.17 20.23 -25.53
N GLY A 360 -0.56 19.98 -24.44
CA GLY A 360 -0.79 20.96 -23.38
C GLY A 360 0.49 21.45 -22.69
N ILE A 361 1.46 20.54 -22.50
CA ILE A 361 2.79 20.90 -21.93
C ILE A 361 3.52 21.86 -22.87
N ILE A 362 3.57 21.53 -24.15
CA ILE A 362 4.24 22.36 -25.17
C ILE A 362 3.55 23.72 -25.26
N ALA A 363 2.21 23.76 -25.31
CA ALA A 363 1.45 24.99 -25.35
C ALA A 363 1.74 25.88 -24.13
N ALA A 364 1.82 25.31 -22.94
CA ALA A 364 2.14 26.05 -21.71
C ALA A 364 3.57 26.63 -21.76
N ILE A 365 4.55 25.85 -22.16
CA ILE A 365 5.95 26.32 -22.30
C ILE A 365 6.03 27.47 -23.28
N VAL A 366 5.42 27.33 -24.46
CA VAL A 366 5.40 28.37 -25.51
C VAL A 366 4.70 29.63 -24.98
N PHE A 367 3.53 29.49 -24.32
CA PHE A 367 2.80 30.61 -23.78
C PHE A 367 3.61 31.40 -22.76
N TYR A 368 4.22 30.74 -21.76
CA TYR A 368 5.01 31.45 -20.74
C TYR A 368 6.31 32.04 -21.30
N THR A 369 6.92 31.37 -22.29
CA THR A 369 8.12 31.92 -22.97
C THR A 369 7.77 33.20 -23.75
N LEU A 370 6.66 33.19 -24.49
CA LEU A 370 6.18 34.38 -25.20
C LEU A 370 5.82 35.49 -24.21
N LEU A 371 5.15 35.17 -23.12
CA LEU A 371 4.78 36.13 -22.09
C LEU A 371 6.03 36.76 -21.44
N LEU A 372 7.07 35.97 -21.15
CA LEU A 372 8.34 36.44 -20.63
C LEU A 372 9.00 37.42 -21.59
N VAL A 373 9.05 37.07 -22.91
CA VAL A 373 9.62 37.95 -23.94
C VAL A 373 8.84 39.25 -24.02
N LEU A 374 7.51 39.21 -24.05
CA LEU A 374 6.66 40.40 -24.12
C LEU A 374 6.88 41.32 -22.90
N VAL A 375 6.90 40.76 -21.69
CA VAL A 375 7.14 41.54 -20.45
C VAL A 375 8.55 42.12 -20.42
N SER A 376 9.53 41.38 -20.92
CA SER A 376 10.93 41.86 -21.01
C SER A 376 11.09 43.02 -22.04
N ILE A 377 10.46 42.92 -23.20
CA ILE A 377 10.41 43.99 -24.20
C ILE A 377 9.68 45.23 -23.61
N TYR A 378 8.57 45.01 -22.92
CA TYR A 378 7.86 46.09 -22.26
C TYR A 378 8.70 46.78 -21.20
N PHE A 379 9.44 46.06 -20.38
CA PHE A 379 10.41 46.60 -19.43
C PHE A 379 11.48 47.43 -20.10
N ALA A 380 12.12 46.90 -21.16
CA ALA A 380 13.18 47.56 -21.89
C ALA A 380 12.72 48.85 -22.62
N SER A 381 11.47 48.88 -23.05
CA SER A 381 10.85 50.03 -23.74
C SER A 381 10.51 51.23 -22.82
N ARG A 382 10.45 50.97 -21.47
CA ARG A 382 10.07 52.01 -20.51
C ARG A 382 11.27 52.85 -20.08
N ARG A 383 11.18 54.13 -20.37
CA ARG A 383 12.12 55.13 -19.82
C ARG A 383 11.70 55.57 -18.43
N ALA A 384 12.65 55.84 -17.57
CA ALA A 384 12.38 56.48 -16.29
C ALA A 384 11.71 57.83 -16.54
N LYS A 385 10.67 58.15 -15.75
CA LYS A 385 10.18 59.52 -15.70
C LYS A 385 11.26 60.38 -15.06
N GLU A 386 11.74 61.37 -15.79
CA GLU A 386 12.64 62.40 -15.26
C GLU A 386 11.95 63.26 -14.20
#